data_0a99c4cfb757530f6c736187a8905299
#
_entry.id   0a99c4cfb757530f6c736187a8905299
#
_cell.length_a   1.000
_cell.length_b   1.000
_cell.length_c   1.000
_cell.angle_alpha   90.00
_cell.angle_beta   90.00
_cell.angle_gamma   90.00
#
_symmetry.space_group_name_H-M   'P 1'
#
loop_
_entity.id
_entity.type
_entity.pdbx_description
1 polymer ?
#
loop_
_entity_poly.entity_id
_entity_poly.type
_entity_poly.pdbx_seq_one_letter_code
_entity_poly.pdbx_strand_id
1 'polypeptide(L)' 'MPGKHGAAATRYAVVPVMVKDEPGELARLFVAAGDLGVNLEDVRIEHVLGRPSGLVDLFVQAAVRDVLVEGLERAGS' A
#
# COMPACT_ATOMS: atom_id res chain seq x y z
N MET A 1 10.14 2.63 29.93
CA MET A 1 9.88 2.48 29.37
C MET A 1 9.43 1.91 28.99
N PRO A 2 9.24 2.06 29.02
CA PRO A 2 8.74 1.65 28.48
C PRO A 2 8.27 1.27 27.71
N GLY A 3 7.96 1.25 27.52
CA GLY A 3 7.63 1.00 26.82
C GLY A 3 7.35 0.63 26.14
N LYS A 4 7.44 0.71 26.06
CA LYS A 4 7.34 0.50 25.33
C LYS A 4 7.15 -0.34 24.83
N HIS A 5 6.98 -0.44 25.08
CA HIS A 5 6.79 -1.20 24.69
C HIS A 5 6.14 -1.85 24.04
N GLY A 6 5.77 -1.94 24.50
CA GLY A 6 4.69 -2.67 23.88
C GLY A 6 4.48 -2.25 22.46
N ALA A 7 4.84 -1.12 22.14
CA ALA A 7 4.77 -0.63 20.77
C ALA A 7 5.51 -1.54 19.81
N ALA A 8 6.47 -2.27 20.30
CA ALA A 8 7.24 -3.20 19.48
C ALA A 8 6.38 -4.30 18.88
N ALA A 9 5.17 -4.49 19.39
CA ALA A 9 4.29 -5.53 18.88
C ALA A 9 3.65 -5.16 17.54
N THR A 10 3.74 -3.92 17.11
CA THR A 10 3.16 -3.51 15.84
C THR A 10 3.92 -4.17 14.68
N ARG A 11 3.17 -4.85 13.83
CA ARG A 11 3.73 -5.48 12.65
C ARG A 11 3.26 -4.77 11.41
N TYR A 12 4.14 -4.69 10.45
CA TYR A 12 3.83 -4.09 9.16
C TYR A 12 3.93 -5.13 8.06
N ALA A 13 3.13 -4.92 7.03
CA ALA A 13 3.14 -5.76 5.85
C ALA A 13 3.38 -4.87 4.64
N VAL A 14 3.98 -5.45 3.62
CA VAL A 14 4.22 -4.76 2.36
C VAL A 14 3.30 -5.33 1.32
N VAL A 15 2.54 -4.48 0.66
CA VAL A 15 1.63 -4.90 -0.41
C VAL A 15 2.16 -4.28 -1.71
N PRO A 16 2.76 -5.09 -2.59
CA PRO A 16 3.24 -4.58 -3.87
C PRO A 16 2.10 -4.48 -4.87
N VAL A 17 2.03 -3.36 -5.57
CA VAL A 17 0.98 -3.10 -6.55
C VAL A 17 1.63 -2.59 -7.82
N MET A 18 1.32 -3.23 -8.96
CA MET A 18 1.76 -2.72 -10.25
C MET A 18 0.80 -1.64 -10.71
N VAL A 19 1.35 -0.51 -11.10
CA VAL A 19 0.56 0.65 -11.50
C VAL A 19 1.06 1.15 -12.85
N LYS A 20 0.16 1.53 -13.73
CA LYS A 20 0.55 2.14 -14.99
C LYS A 20 1.22 3.49 -14.71
N ASP A 21 2.23 3.80 -15.50
CA ASP A 21 2.95 5.07 -15.36
C ASP A 21 2.18 6.14 -16.13
N GLU A 22 1.02 6.49 -15.61
CA GLU A 22 0.12 7.47 -16.20
C GLU A 22 -0.34 8.45 -15.12
N PRO A 23 -0.59 9.71 -15.51
CA PRO A 23 -1.09 10.67 -14.52
C PRO A 23 -2.39 10.19 -13.89
N GLY A 24 -2.49 10.34 -12.57
CA GLY A 24 -3.69 10.00 -11.83
C GLY A 24 -3.77 8.55 -11.36
N GLU A 25 -2.95 7.64 -11.88
CA GLU A 25 -3.02 6.24 -11.48
C GLU A 25 -2.61 6.06 -10.01
N LEU A 26 -1.55 6.74 -9.61
CA LEU A 26 -1.10 6.66 -8.23
C LEU A 26 -2.14 7.27 -7.27
N ALA A 27 -2.73 8.39 -7.68
CA ALA A 27 -3.77 9.03 -6.87
C ALA A 27 -4.97 8.11 -6.72
N ARG A 28 -5.35 7.41 -7.78
CA ARG A 28 -6.46 6.47 -7.74
C ARG A 28 -6.19 5.36 -6.72
N LEU A 29 -4.96 4.86 -6.70
CA LEU A 29 -4.57 3.83 -5.76
C LEU A 29 -4.72 4.34 -4.32
N PHE A 30 -4.26 5.55 -4.06
CA PHE A 30 -4.35 6.12 -2.72
C PHE A 30 -5.80 6.36 -2.31
N VAL A 31 -6.63 6.82 -3.22
CA VAL A 31 -8.06 7.01 -2.93
C VAL A 31 -8.71 5.67 -2.60
N ALA A 32 -8.39 4.62 -3.36
CA ALA A 32 -8.94 3.30 -3.11
C ALA A 32 -8.56 2.81 -1.72
N ALA A 33 -7.30 2.98 -1.33
CA ALA A 33 -6.86 2.57 0.00
C ALA A 33 -7.58 3.35 1.09
N GLY A 34 -7.76 4.66 0.87
CA GLY A 34 -8.47 5.50 1.83
C GLY A 34 -9.93 5.10 1.98
N ASP A 35 -10.57 4.75 0.87
CA ASP A 35 -11.97 4.32 0.89
C ASP A 35 -12.15 3.01 1.68
N LEU A 36 -11.10 2.19 1.73
CA LEU A 36 -11.13 0.96 2.52
C LEU A 36 -10.84 1.21 4.00
N GLY A 37 -10.54 2.45 4.35
CA GLY A 37 -10.20 2.78 5.72
C GLY A 37 -8.80 2.35 6.12
N VAL A 38 -7.95 2.08 5.14
CA VAL A 38 -6.59 1.62 5.40
C VAL A 38 -5.65 2.80 5.47
N ASN A 39 -4.89 2.88 6.55
CA ASN A 39 -3.89 3.92 6.70
C ASN A 39 -2.56 3.43 6.11
N LEU A 40 -2.04 4.18 5.16
CA LEU A 40 -0.75 3.86 4.56
C LEU A 40 0.36 4.43 5.43
N GLU A 41 1.20 3.54 5.97
CA GLU A 41 2.26 3.95 6.87
C GLU A 41 3.46 4.47 6.11
N ASP A 42 3.70 3.93 4.92
CA ASP A 42 4.79 4.37 4.06
C ASP A 42 4.50 3.89 2.64
N VAL A 43 5.16 4.49 1.69
CA VAL A 43 5.00 4.14 0.28
C VAL A 43 6.37 4.20 -0.38
N ARG A 44 6.70 3.17 -1.14
CA ARG A 44 7.92 3.15 -1.92
C ARG A 44 7.57 2.91 -3.39
N ILE A 45 8.09 3.73 -4.26
CA ILE A 45 7.79 3.65 -5.68
C ILE A 45 9.05 3.31 -6.43
N GLU A 46 8.99 2.26 -7.26
CA GLU A 46 10.10 1.85 -8.11
C GLU A 46 9.65 1.86 -9.56
N HIS A 47 10.43 2.53 -10.38
CA HIS A 47 10.17 2.54 -11.82
C HIS A 47 10.84 1.33 -12.46
N VAL A 48 10.11 0.68 -13.36
CA VAL A 48 10.64 -0.45 -14.10
C VAL A 48 11.14 0.05 -15.42
N LEU A 49 12.45 -0.10 -15.66
CA LEU A 49 13.07 0.40 -16.88
C LEU A 49 12.48 -0.27 -18.11
N GLY A 50 12.18 0.53 -19.11
CA GLY A 50 11.67 0.02 -20.37
C GLY A 50 10.22 -0.40 -20.35
N ARG A 51 9.49 -0.10 -19.28
CA ARG A 51 8.08 -0.47 -19.18
C ARG A 51 7.25 0.75 -18.78
N PRO A 52 6.01 0.82 -19.28
CA PRO A 52 5.12 1.93 -18.93
C PRO A 52 4.39 1.66 -17.61
N SER A 53 5.04 1.03 -16.65
CA SER A 53 4.45 0.74 -15.37
C SER A 53 5.53 0.81 -14.30
N GLY A 54 5.09 0.95 -13.06
CA GLY A 54 5.97 0.97 -11.91
C GLY A 54 5.44 0.07 -10.82
N LEU A 55 6.30 -0.26 -9.89
CA LEU A 55 5.93 -1.05 -8.73
C LEU A 55 5.79 -0.12 -7.53
N VAL A 56 4.65 -0.19 -6.86
CA VAL A 56 4.39 0.60 -5.67
C VAL A 56 4.27 -0.34 -4.49
N ASP A 57 5.15 -0.19 -3.51
CA ASP A 57 5.07 -0.95 -2.28
C ASP A 57 4.32 -0.13 -1.25
N LEU A 58 3.19 -0.64 -0.80
CA LEU A 58 2.38 0.00 0.22
C LEU A 58 2.68 -0.66 1.56
N PHE A 59 3.10 0.15 2.52
CA PHE A 59 3.40 -0.34 3.87
C PHE A 59 2.21 -0.04 4.77
N VAL A 60 1.64 -1.09 5.32
CA VAL A 60 0.43 -0.98 6.15
C VAL A 60 0.62 -1.85 7.39
N GLN A 61 -0.25 -1.66 8.38
CA GLN A 61 -0.25 -2.57 9.51
C GLN A 61 -0.71 -3.95 9.05
N ALA A 62 -0.05 -4.98 9.54
CA ALA A 62 -0.35 -6.34 9.11
C ALA A 62 -1.83 -6.71 9.29
N ALA A 63 -2.45 -6.15 10.30
CA ALA A 63 -3.86 -6.45 10.60
C ALA A 63 -4.81 -6.04 9.49
N VAL A 64 -4.44 -5.05 8.66
CA VAL A 64 -5.32 -4.57 7.59
C VAL A 64 -4.85 -4.98 6.21
N ARG A 65 -3.81 -5.80 6.14
CA ARG A 65 -3.26 -6.22 4.85
C ARG A 65 -4.29 -6.90 3.96
N ASP A 66 -5.05 -7.85 4.54
CA ASP A 66 -6.01 -8.60 3.74
C ASP A 66 -7.16 -7.72 3.28
N VAL A 67 -7.57 -6.78 4.11
CA VAL A 67 -8.60 -5.82 3.73
C VAL A 67 -8.13 -5.03 2.51
N LEU A 68 -6.89 -4.57 2.54
CA LEU A 68 -6.33 -3.79 1.45
C LEU A 68 -6.24 -4.62 0.17
N VAL A 69 -5.67 -5.82 0.26
CA VAL A 69 -5.46 -6.67 -0.91
C VAL A 69 -6.81 -7.00 -1.56
N GLU A 70 -7.78 -7.44 -0.77
CA GLU A 70 -9.09 -7.81 -1.31
C GLU A 70 -9.80 -6.61 -1.88
N GLY A 71 -9.70 -5.47 -1.22
CA GLY A 71 -10.35 -4.26 -1.69
C GLY A 71 -9.76 -3.76 -3.01
N LEU A 72 -8.45 -3.82 -3.14
CA LEU A 72 -7.79 -3.41 -4.38
C LEU A 72 -8.14 -4.35 -5.52
N GLU A 73 -8.21 -5.65 -5.24
CA GLU A 73 -8.60 -6.62 -6.27
C GLU A 73 -10.04 -6.36 -6.74
N ARG A 74 -10.92 -6.03 -5.81
CA ARG A 74 -12.31 -5.72 -6.13
C ARG A 74 -12.41 -4.45 -6.97
N ALA A 75 -11.51 -3.52 -6.74
CA ALA A 75 -11.49 -2.27 -7.50
C ALA A 75 -10.82 -2.41 -8.87
N GLY A 76 -10.34 -3.58 -9.20
CA GLY A 76 -9.69 -3.81 -10.49
C GLY A 76 -8.24 -3.38 -10.54
N SER A 77 -7.62 -3.27 -9.40
CA SER A 77 -6.22 -2.85 -9.32
C SER A 77 -5.27 -4.04 -9.22
#